data_cde5aa4f1ed32ae4625f80d871cd1b10
#
_entry.id   cde5aa4f1ed32ae4625f80d871cd1b10
#
_cell.length_a   1.000
_cell.length_b   1.000
_cell.length_c   1.000
_cell.angle_alpha   90.00
_cell.angle_beta   90.00
_cell.angle_gamma   90.00
#
_symmetry.space_group_name_H-M   'P 1'
#
loop_
_entity.id
_entity.type
_entity.pdbx_description
1 polymer ?
#
loop_
_entity_poly.entity_id
_entity_poly.type
_entity_poly.pdbx_seq_one_letter_code
_entity_poly.pdbx_strand_id
1 'polypeptide(L)'
;MVSPISAHACGIDFGTSNSTVGWLRPQQATLLPLEDGKPTLPSVVFFNAEENSVRFGRAGLQDYLDGHEGRLMRSLKSLLGSSLIDGVTEVQGRPIRFRDLLTQFIATLKERAEAHGGRPFNQAVLGRPVHFVDDDTAADRLAEATLGDIARAVGFKELSFQYEPIAAAF
;
A
#
# COMPACT_ATOMS: atom_id res chain seq x y z
N MET A 1 2.21 11.24 26.91
CA MET A 1 1.07 10.32 27.04
C MET A 1 0.75 9.81 25.64
N VAL A 2 0.96 8.52 25.41
CA VAL A 2 0.54 7.89 24.14
C VAL A 2 -0.98 7.77 24.22
N SER A 3 -1.69 8.45 23.33
CA SER A 3 -3.15 8.29 23.23
C SER A 3 -3.47 6.80 22.99
N PRO A 4 -4.48 6.24 23.66
CA PRO A 4 -4.84 4.85 23.41
C PRO A 4 -5.17 4.67 21.92
N ILE A 5 -4.58 3.67 21.30
CA ILE A 5 -4.86 3.31 19.89
C ILE A 5 -6.37 3.05 19.81
N SER A 6 -7.04 3.88 19.03
CA SER A 6 -8.49 3.77 18.83
C SER A 6 -8.84 2.42 18.20
N ALA A 7 -9.98 1.86 18.59
CA ALA A 7 -10.54 0.66 17.95
C ALA A 7 -10.78 0.80 16.44
N HIS A 8 -10.66 2.01 15.90
CA HIS A 8 -10.79 2.34 14.48
C HIS A 8 -9.45 2.51 13.75
N ALA A 9 -8.33 2.25 14.43
CA ALA A 9 -7.00 2.35 13.85
C ALA A 9 -6.55 1.00 13.28
N CYS A 10 -5.91 1.02 12.13
CA CYS A 10 -5.17 -0.11 11.58
C CYS A 10 -3.70 0.25 11.39
N GLY A 11 -2.84 -0.76 11.37
CA GLY A 11 -1.46 -0.64 10.95
C GLY A 11 -1.32 -1.06 9.50
N ILE A 12 -0.60 -0.29 8.68
CA ILE A 12 -0.32 -0.64 7.29
C ILE A 12 1.20 -0.72 7.11
N ASP A 13 1.66 -1.89 6.71
CA ASP A 13 3.01 -2.08 6.20
C ASP A 13 2.95 -2.14 4.67
N PHE A 14 3.31 -1.05 4.02
CA PHE A 14 3.46 -0.97 2.58
C PHE A 14 4.88 -1.39 2.20
N GLY A 15 5.09 -2.68 2.02
CA GLY A 15 6.40 -3.26 1.70
C GLY A 15 6.76 -3.21 0.20
N THR A 16 8.05 -3.40 -0.11
CA THR A 16 8.54 -3.46 -1.50
C THR A 16 8.00 -4.66 -2.25
N SER A 17 7.94 -5.81 -1.60
CA SER A 17 7.47 -7.06 -2.22
C SER A 17 6.05 -7.42 -1.84
N ASN A 18 5.70 -7.24 -0.56
CA ASN A 18 4.38 -7.54 -0.03
C ASN A 18 3.94 -6.45 0.93
N SER A 19 2.64 -6.25 1.00
CA SER A 19 2.00 -5.35 1.95
C SER A 19 1.05 -6.10 2.87
N THR A 20 0.90 -5.60 4.10
CA THR A 20 0.01 -6.16 5.11
C THR A 20 -0.81 -5.08 5.79
N VAL A 21 -1.94 -5.47 6.35
CA VAL A 21 -2.75 -4.62 7.21
C VAL A 21 -3.04 -5.36 8.52
N GLY A 22 -2.75 -4.72 9.62
CA GLY A 22 -3.00 -5.23 10.96
C GLY A 22 -4.09 -4.46 11.69
N TRP A 23 -4.85 -5.15 12.49
CA TRP A 23 -5.81 -4.56 13.41
C TRP A 23 -5.74 -5.29 14.76
N LEU A 24 -5.35 -4.54 15.79
CA LEU A 24 -5.22 -5.11 17.14
C LEU A 24 -6.60 -5.41 17.73
N ARG A 25 -6.86 -6.69 17.95
CA ARG A 25 -8.10 -7.21 18.58
C ARG A 25 -7.74 -8.21 19.66
N PRO A 26 -8.41 -8.16 20.82
CA PRO A 26 -8.19 -9.15 21.87
C PRO A 26 -8.44 -10.58 21.34
N GLN A 27 -7.52 -11.50 21.61
CA GLN A 27 -7.63 -12.93 21.31
C GLN A 27 -7.84 -13.29 19.82
N GLN A 28 -7.51 -12.39 18.90
CA GLN A 28 -7.58 -12.64 17.46
C GLN A 28 -6.24 -12.35 16.80
N ALA A 29 -6.03 -12.96 15.64
CA ALA A 29 -4.86 -12.63 14.81
C ALA A 29 -4.86 -11.15 14.45
N THR A 30 -3.70 -10.51 14.60
CA THR A 30 -3.54 -9.08 14.31
C THR A 30 -3.62 -8.80 12.82
N LEU A 31 -2.98 -9.62 11.98
CA LEU A 31 -3.00 -9.43 10.53
C LEU A 31 -4.35 -9.83 9.95
N LEU A 32 -4.87 -8.98 9.08
CA LEU A 32 -6.12 -9.22 8.36
C LEU A 32 -5.83 -9.96 7.04
N PRO A 33 -6.68 -10.93 6.66
CA PRO A 33 -6.62 -11.50 5.32
C PRO A 33 -6.87 -10.45 4.26
N LEU A 34 -6.01 -10.38 3.25
CA LEU A 34 -6.10 -9.41 2.16
C LEU A 34 -6.45 -10.04 0.81
N GLU A 35 -6.00 -11.29 0.59
CA GLU A 35 -6.21 -11.99 -0.68
C GLU A 35 -6.10 -13.49 -0.49
N ASP A 36 -7.10 -14.24 -0.94
CA ASP A 36 -7.15 -15.72 -0.86
C ASP A 36 -6.92 -16.26 0.56
N GLY A 37 -7.46 -15.58 1.56
CA GLY A 37 -7.28 -15.90 2.97
C GLY A 37 -5.87 -15.61 3.52
N LYS A 38 -4.97 -15.05 2.71
CA LYS A 38 -3.60 -14.73 3.11
C LYS A 38 -3.48 -13.30 3.62
N PRO A 39 -2.69 -13.05 4.66
CA PRO A 39 -2.52 -11.71 5.23
C PRO A 39 -1.64 -10.78 4.38
N THR A 40 -1.00 -11.30 3.34
CA THR A 40 -0.13 -10.53 2.47
C THR A 40 -0.80 -10.24 1.13
N LEU A 41 -0.60 -9.01 0.63
CA LEU A 41 -0.91 -8.63 -0.74
C LEU A 41 0.41 -8.28 -1.45
N PRO A 42 0.82 -9.00 -2.50
CA PRO A 42 1.97 -8.60 -3.30
C PRO A 42 1.86 -7.16 -3.78
N SER A 43 2.94 -6.39 -3.61
CA SER A 43 2.98 -4.95 -3.96
C SER A 43 3.22 -4.79 -5.47
N VAL A 44 2.31 -5.34 -6.26
CA VAL A 44 2.36 -5.36 -7.73
C VAL A 44 1.02 -4.98 -8.32
N VAL A 45 1.08 -4.52 -9.56
CA VAL A 45 -0.09 -4.27 -10.41
C VAL A 45 0.15 -4.85 -11.78
N PHE A 46 -0.86 -5.46 -12.35
CA PHE A 46 -0.88 -5.93 -13.74
C PHE A 46 -1.99 -5.22 -14.51
N PHE A 47 -1.59 -4.59 -15.61
CA PHE A 47 -2.50 -4.00 -16.58
C PHE A 47 -2.73 -5.05 -17.67
N ASN A 48 -3.89 -5.71 -17.60
CA ASN A 48 -4.27 -6.75 -18.55
C ASN A 48 -4.82 -6.09 -19.82
N ALA A 49 -4.10 -6.24 -20.93
CA ALA A 49 -4.46 -5.64 -22.20
C ALA A 49 -5.65 -6.36 -22.86
N GLU A 50 -5.75 -7.66 -22.67
CA GLU A 50 -6.80 -8.48 -23.26
C GLU A 50 -8.17 -8.20 -22.64
N GLU A 51 -8.20 -8.07 -21.31
CA GLU A 51 -9.44 -7.82 -20.57
C GLU A 51 -9.71 -6.33 -20.32
N ASN A 52 -8.77 -5.45 -20.67
CA ASN A 52 -8.78 -4.02 -20.35
C ASN A 52 -9.03 -3.76 -18.85
N SER A 53 -8.33 -4.51 -18.01
CA SER A 53 -8.50 -4.50 -16.56
C SER A 53 -7.19 -4.20 -15.84
N VAL A 54 -7.32 -3.77 -14.57
CA VAL A 54 -6.19 -3.56 -13.67
C VAL A 54 -6.35 -4.48 -12.48
N ARG A 55 -5.33 -5.30 -12.20
CA ARG A 55 -5.35 -6.25 -11.09
C ARG A 55 -4.15 -6.05 -10.18
N PHE A 56 -4.41 -6.04 -8.88
CA PHE A 56 -3.39 -5.95 -7.85
C PHE A 56 -3.12 -7.29 -7.20
N GLY A 57 -1.91 -7.44 -6.66
CA GLY A 57 -1.56 -8.59 -5.85
C GLY A 57 -1.41 -9.89 -6.64
N ARG A 58 -1.84 -11.00 -6.00
CA ARG A 58 -1.72 -12.36 -6.60
C ARG A 58 -2.53 -12.50 -7.87
N ALA A 59 -3.71 -11.90 -7.94
CA ALA A 59 -4.52 -11.92 -9.14
C ALA A 59 -3.77 -11.31 -10.34
N GLY A 60 -3.08 -10.18 -10.14
CA GLY A 60 -2.26 -9.58 -11.18
C GLY A 60 -1.02 -10.41 -11.54
N LEU A 61 -0.38 -11.04 -10.54
CA LEU A 61 0.72 -11.97 -10.79
C LEU A 61 0.25 -13.21 -11.57
N GLN A 62 -0.93 -13.73 -11.25
CA GLN A 62 -1.47 -14.90 -11.93
C GLN A 62 -1.75 -14.61 -13.41
N ASP A 63 -2.41 -13.48 -13.73
CA ASP A 63 -2.62 -13.08 -15.13
C ASP A 63 -1.29 -13.02 -15.92
N TYR A 64 -0.25 -12.45 -15.29
CA TYR A 64 1.07 -12.39 -15.90
C TYR A 64 1.68 -13.79 -16.13
N LEU A 65 1.56 -14.69 -15.15
CA LEU A 65 2.07 -16.06 -15.23
C LEU A 65 1.29 -16.91 -16.23
N ASP A 66 0.01 -16.66 -16.38
CA ASP A 66 -0.87 -17.31 -17.35
C ASP A 66 -0.60 -16.84 -18.79
N GLY A 67 0.27 -15.83 -18.94
CA GLY A 67 0.72 -15.35 -20.25
C GLY A 67 -0.20 -14.35 -20.91
N HIS A 68 -1.13 -13.73 -20.14
CA HIS A 68 -1.95 -12.65 -20.65
C HIS A 68 -1.09 -11.49 -21.15
N GLU A 69 -1.51 -10.90 -22.25
CA GLU A 69 -0.86 -9.71 -22.79
C GLU A 69 -1.10 -8.53 -21.84
N GLY A 70 -0.01 -7.81 -21.48
CA GLY A 70 -0.14 -6.69 -20.58
C GLY A 70 1.18 -6.22 -19.99
N ARG A 71 1.08 -5.38 -18.96
CA ARG A 71 2.24 -4.80 -18.29
C ARG A 71 2.20 -5.06 -16.79
N LEU A 72 3.22 -5.76 -16.27
CA LEU A 72 3.44 -5.95 -14.85
C LEU A 72 4.35 -4.85 -14.30
N MET A 73 3.90 -4.21 -13.22
CA MET A 73 4.71 -3.28 -12.43
C MET A 73 4.90 -3.82 -11.02
N ARG A 74 6.15 -3.79 -10.55
CA ARG A 74 6.57 -4.26 -9.22
C ARG A 74 7.24 -3.13 -8.45
N SER A 75 7.53 -3.38 -7.18
CA SER A 75 8.29 -2.46 -6.33
C SER A 75 7.68 -1.06 -6.26
N LEU A 76 6.37 -0.98 -6.15
CA LEU A 76 5.62 0.28 -6.16
C LEU A 76 6.09 1.25 -5.06
N LYS A 77 6.59 0.73 -3.93
CA LYS A 77 7.12 1.53 -2.82
C LYS A 77 8.30 2.41 -3.25
N SER A 78 9.14 1.94 -4.18
CA SER A 78 10.31 2.69 -4.64
C SER A 78 9.97 3.98 -5.38
N LEU A 79 8.73 4.12 -5.84
CA LEU A 79 8.24 5.36 -6.45
C LEU A 79 8.21 6.53 -5.48
N LEU A 80 7.99 6.27 -4.18
CA LEU A 80 7.85 7.31 -3.16
C LEU A 80 9.08 8.20 -3.04
N GLY A 81 10.27 7.64 -3.12
CA GLY A 81 11.53 8.38 -3.00
C GLY A 81 12.11 8.85 -4.34
N SER A 82 11.39 8.65 -5.44
CA SER A 82 11.89 9.00 -6.77
C SER A 82 11.18 10.20 -7.36
N SER A 83 11.84 10.90 -8.28
CA SER A 83 11.23 11.98 -9.07
C SER A 83 10.11 11.48 -10.01
N LEU A 84 10.00 10.15 -10.16
CA LEU A 84 8.95 9.54 -10.98
C LEU A 84 7.56 9.61 -10.34
N ILE A 85 7.45 9.86 -9.04
CA ILE A 85 6.15 9.86 -8.35
C ILE A 85 5.14 10.82 -8.97
N ASP A 86 5.59 11.97 -9.45
CA ASP A 86 4.74 12.96 -10.12
C ASP A 86 4.74 12.77 -11.64
N GLY A 87 5.42 11.74 -12.13
CA GLY A 87 5.46 11.38 -13.54
C GLY A 87 4.24 10.60 -13.99
N VAL A 88 4.24 10.35 -15.28
CA VAL A 88 3.18 9.61 -15.99
C VAL A 88 3.83 8.45 -16.72
N THR A 89 3.17 7.30 -16.70
CA THR A 89 3.49 6.16 -17.57
C THR A 89 2.34 5.95 -18.55
N GLU A 90 2.66 5.41 -19.72
CA GLU A 90 1.63 5.04 -20.68
C GLU A 90 1.33 3.54 -20.58
N VAL A 91 0.06 3.21 -20.46
CA VAL A 91 -0.43 1.84 -20.49
C VAL A 91 -1.58 1.77 -21.49
N GLN A 92 -1.43 0.97 -22.53
CA GLN A 92 -2.44 0.80 -23.58
C GLN A 92 -2.88 2.13 -24.21
N GLY A 93 -1.94 3.04 -24.49
CA GLY A 93 -2.22 4.35 -25.04
C GLY A 93 -2.87 5.34 -24.07
N ARG A 94 -3.01 4.99 -22.79
CA ARG A 94 -3.58 5.86 -21.76
C ARG A 94 -2.50 6.33 -20.79
N PRO A 95 -2.39 7.62 -20.51
CA PRO A 95 -1.48 8.13 -19.49
C PRO A 95 -2.01 7.79 -18.10
N ILE A 96 -1.15 7.21 -17.24
CA ILE A 96 -1.44 6.91 -15.84
C ILE A 96 -0.39 7.59 -14.98
N ARG A 97 -0.82 8.39 -14.01
CA ARG A 97 0.09 8.99 -13.03
C ARG A 97 0.55 7.94 -12.04
N PHE A 98 1.83 7.91 -11.72
CA PHE A 98 2.34 6.98 -10.70
C PHE A 98 1.71 7.21 -9.33
N ARG A 99 1.45 8.45 -8.96
CA ARG A 99 0.74 8.80 -7.72
C ARG A 99 -0.66 8.19 -7.66
N ASP A 100 -1.41 8.24 -8.76
CA ASP A 100 -2.76 7.66 -8.83
C ASP A 100 -2.70 6.14 -8.71
N LEU A 101 -1.68 5.50 -9.28
CA LEU A 101 -1.45 4.07 -9.17
C LEU A 101 -1.19 3.64 -7.71
N LEU A 102 -0.33 4.37 -6.99
CA LEU A 102 -0.09 4.14 -5.58
C LEU A 102 -1.36 4.38 -4.74
N THR A 103 -2.13 5.41 -5.07
CA THR A 103 -3.40 5.70 -4.40
C THR A 103 -4.38 4.55 -4.56
N GLN A 104 -4.50 3.97 -5.75
CA GLN A 104 -5.34 2.79 -6.00
C GLN A 104 -4.86 1.56 -5.24
N PHE A 105 -3.54 1.35 -5.15
CA PHE A 105 -2.98 0.23 -4.39
C PHE A 105 -3.29 0.36 -2.89
N ILE A 106 -3.06 1.52 -2.29
CA ILE A 106 -3.37 1.78 -0.87
C ILE A 106 -4.89 1.69 -0.61
N ALA A 107 -5.72 2.19 -1.54
CA ALA A 107 -7.17 2.02 -1.47
C ALA A 107 -7.57 0.54 -1.46
N THR A 108 -6.95 -0.29 -2.31
CA THR A 108 -7.18 -1.74 -2.35
C THR A 108 -6.83 -2.41 -1.02
N LEU A 109 -5.69 -2.04 -0.40
CA LEU A 109 -5.32 -2.54 0.93
C LEU A 109 -6.40 -2.21 1.97
N LYS A 110 -6.83 -0.95 2.00
CA LYS A 110 -7.86 -0.46 2.93
C LYS A 110 -9.19 -1.18 2.72
N GLU A 111 -9.68 -1.25 1.49
CA GLU A 111 -10.95 -1.89 1.16
C GLU A 111 -10.99 -3.38 1.55
N ARG A 112 -9.92 -4.12 1.25
CA ARG A 112 -9.82 -5.53 1.60
C ARG A 112 -9.75 -5.73 3.11
N ALA A 113 -9.00 -4.89 3.81
CA ALA A 113 -8.92 -4.92 5.27
C ALA A 113 -10.27 -4.61 5.92
N GLU A 114 -11.00 -3.62 5.43
CA GLU A 114 -12.33 -3.24 5.91
C GLU A 114 -13.36 -4.34 5.64
N ALA A 115 -13.30 -4.98 4.48
CA ALA A 115 -14.18 -6.09 4.15
C ALA A 115 -14.02 -7.27 5.13
N HIS A 116 -12.79 -7.62 5.49
CA HIS A 116 -12.51 -8.68 6.47
C HIS A 116 -12.73 -8.24 7.91
N GLY A 117 -12.41 -6.98 8.22
CA GLY A 117 -12.62 -6.42 9.55
C GLY A 117 -14.09 -6.14 9.87
N GLY A 118 -14.95 -6.07 8.85
CA GLY A 118 -16.37 -5.76 8.98
C GLY A 118 -16.66 -4.32 9.44
N ARG A 119 -15.70 -3.41 9.24
CA ARG A 119 -15.82 -2.02 9.67
C ARG A 119 -14.87 -1.08 8.92
N PRO A 120 -15.17 0.22 8.84
CA PRO A 120 -14.24 1.21 8.29
C PRO A 120 -13.08 1.51 9.24
N PHE A 121 -11.91 1.81 8.68
CA PHE A 121 -10.76 2.33 9.37
C PHE A 121 -10.55 3.81 9.02
N ASN A 122 -10.65 4.68 10.03
CA ASN A 122 -10.46 6.13 9.87
C ASN A 122 -9.07 6.60 10.27
N GLN A 123 -8.35 5.76 11.00
CA GLN A 123 -7.01 6.04 11.51
C GLN A 123 -6.04 4.97 11.03
N ALA A 124 -4.84 5.37 10.66
CA ALA A 124 -3.79 4.44 10.27
C ALA A 124 -2.45 4.79 10.91
N VAL A 125 -1.73 3.74 11.29
CA VAL A 125 -0.31 3.78 11.59
C VAL A 125 0.41 3.22 10.38
N LEU A 126 1.18 4.05 9.69
CA LEU A 126 1.92 3.66 8.49
C LEU A 126 3.34 3.26 8.87
N GLY A 127 3.75 2.08 8.46
CA GLY A 127 5.14 1.66 8.54
C GLY A 127 5.99 2.48 7.58
N ARG A 128 7.18 2.90 8.06
CA ARG A 128 8.18 3.53 7.21
C ARG A 128 9.55 2.90 7.44
N PRO A 129 10.38 2.77 6.41
CA PRO A 129 11.78 2.40 6.58
C PRO A 129 12.53 3.50 7.35
N VAL A 130 13.72 3.21 7.83
CA VAL A 130 14.59 4.22 8.46
C VAL A 130 14.84 5.37 7.48
N HIS A 131 15.08 5.03 6.22
CA HIS A 131 15.20 5.98 5.13
C HIS A 131 14.40 5.47 3.91
N PHE A 132 13.55 6.31 3.32
CA PHE A 132 13.00 6.08 1.99
C PHE A 132 14.04 6.33 0.90
N VAL A 133 14.91 7.32 1.16
CA VAL A 133 16.01 7.71 0.29
C VAL A 133 17.25 7.87 1.14
N ASP A 134 18.28 7.10 0.84
CA ASP A 134 19.56 7.19 1.54
C ASP A 134 20.27 8.51 1.21
N ASP A 135 20.89 9.10 2.22
CA ASP A 135 21.70 10.31 2.12
C ASP A 135 21.00 11.57 1.56
N ASP A 136 19.67 11.54 1.42
CA ASP A 136 18.86 12.70 1.00
C ASP A 136 17.67 12.93 1.94
N THR A 137 17.90 13.76 2.98
CA THR A 137 16.88 14.08 3.98
C THR A 137 15.67 14.79 3.40
N ALA A 138 15.83 15.59 2.36
CA ALA A 138 14.72 16.31 1.74
C ALA A 138 13.84 15.35 0.94
N ALA A 139 14.44 14.46 0.14
CA ALA A 139 13.72 13.43 -0.59
C ALA A 139 13.06 12.43 0.37
N ASP A 140 13.69 12.08 1.48
CA ASP A 140 13.13 11.19 2.50
C ASP A 140 11.86 11.78 3.13
N ARG A 141 11.89 13.05 3.51
CA ARG A 141 10.71 13.76 4.04
C ARG A 141 9.59 13.90 3.00
N LEU A 142 9.95 14.14 1.76
CA LEU A 142 8.98 14.23 0.67
C LEU A 142 8.30 12.89 0.44
N ALA A 143 9.03 11.78 0.50
CA ALA A 143 8.48 10.44 0.37
C ALA A 143 7.47 10.12 1.49
N GLU A 144 7.81 10.45 2.75
CA GLU A 144 6.87 10.29 3.88
C GLU A 144 5.63 11.15 3.69
N ALA A 145 5.79 12.43 3.35
CA ALA A 145 4.68 13.34 3.12
C ALA A 145 3.78 12.84 1.98
N THR A 146 4.36 12.35 0.89
CA THR A 146 3.63 11.79 -0.24
C THR A 146 2.79 10.57 0.16
N LEU A 147 3.37 9.64 0.93
CA LEU A 147 2.62 8.49 1.45
C LEU A 147 1.47 8.93 2.36
N GLY A 148 1.71 9.93 3.20
CA GLY A 148 0.68 10.53 4.05
C GLY A 148 -0.47 11.15 3.25
N ASP A 149 -0.15 11.89 2.19
CA ASP A 149 -1.15 12.51 1.32
C ASP A 149 -1.97 11.44 0.57
N ILE A 150 -1.33 10.38 0.09
CA ILE A 150 -2.01 9.24 -0.53
C ILE A 150 -2.96 8.58 0.48
N ALA A 151 -2.51 8.34 1.70
CA ALA A 151 -3.35 7.73 2.73
C ALA A 151 -4.56 8.61 3.09
N ARG A 152 -4.39 9.93 3.15
CA ARG A 152 -5.53 10.86 3.34
C ARG A 152 -6.49 10.83 2.16
N ALA A 153 -5.98 10.77 0.94
CA ALA A 153 -6.79 10.71 -0.27
C ALA A 153 -7.68 9.46 -0.33
N VAL A 154 -7.25 8.33 0.26
CA VAL A 154 -8.07 7.10 0.34
C VAL A 154 -9.01 7.06 1.56
N GLY A 155 -9.03 8.10 2.40
CA GLY A 155 -10.03 8.30 3.45
C GLY A 155 -9.56 8.15 4.88
N PHE A 156 -8.26 7.99 5.15
CA PHE A 156 -7.75 8.07 6.51
C PHE A 156 -7.74 9.51 7.00
N LYS A 157 -8.36 9.77 8.14
CA LYS A 157 -8.46 11.11 8.74
C LYS A 157 -7.30 11.42 9.67
N GLU A 158 -6.82 10.41 10.37
CA GLU A 158 -5.70 10.51 11.30
C GLU A 158 -4.61 9.53 10.92
N LEU A 159 -3.38 10.03 10.84
CA LEU A 159 -2.21 9.27 10.44
C LEU A 159 -1.08 9.46 11.43
N SER A 160 -0.35 8.39 11.67
CA SER A 160 0.97 8.42 12.30
C SER A 160 1.93 7.50 11.55
N PHE A 161 3.21 7.75 11.69
CA PHE A 161 4.27 6.91 11.12
C PHE A 161 5.03 6.21 12.22
N GLN A 162 5.40 4.96 11.96
CA GLN A 162 6.22 4.13 12.83
C GLN A 162 7.36 3.53 12.01
N TYR A 163 8.57 3.54 12.55
CA TYR A 163 9.69 2.87 11.90
C TYR A 163 9.46 1.36 11.85
N GLU A 164 9.58 0.77 10.65
CA GLU A 164 9.37 -0.67 10.41
C GLU A 164 10.21 -1.56 11.35
N PRO A 165 11.51 -1.29 11.60
CA PRO A 165 12.31 -2.08 12.52
C PRO A 165 11.77 -2.08 13.97
N ILE A 166 11.13 -0.99 14.39
CA ILE A 166 10.51 -0.88 15.72
C ILE A 166 9.18 -1.64 15.73
N ALA A 167 8.37 -1.49 14.69
CA ALA A 167 7.10 -2.18 14.56
C ALA A 167 7.26 -3.71 14.54
N ALA A 168 8.33 -4.22 13.94
CA ALA A 168 8.64 -5.65 13.89
C ALA A 168 9.13 -6.23 15.23
N ALA A 169 9.52 -5.39 16.20
CA ALA A 169 10.01 -5.80 17.51
C ALA A 169 8.90 -6.00 18.55
N PHE A 170 7.66 -5.64 18.23
CA PHE A 170 6.46 -5.78 19.06
C PHE A 170 5.44 -6.73 18.42
#